data_77c5024c7036ed184fb9f1ab47aaabc0
#
_entry.id   77c5024c7036ed184fb9f1ab47aaabc0
#
_cell.length_a   1.000
_cell.length_b   1.000
_cell.length_c   1.000
_cell.angle_alpha   90.00
_cell.angle_beta   90.00
_cell.angle_gamma   90.00
#
_symmetry.space_group_name_H-M   'P 1'
#
loop_
_entity.id
_entity.type
_entity.pdbx_description
1 polymer ?
#
loop_
_entity_poly.entity_id
_entity_poly.type
_entity_poly.pdbx_seq_one_letter_code
_entity_poly.pdbx_strand_id
1 'polypeptide(L)'
;GKIVGDENTIVIDPIDGTSNFIHGIPHVGIVISKMINNEITDGIIYNPILNEFYWSSKGKGAWCNDRRLRVSNRTNLTDCLIGTGLPFGESTYRNYLLEIDEILKATAGIRRLGSAGLDLAYVASGKLDGFWEKDLNLWDISTGILLVTEAGGRISTMNGQEWAVSNRDIVASNTKIHESLIKKLSLH
;
A
#
# COMPACT_ATOMS: atom_id res chain seq x y z
N GLY A 1 -7.54 -15.20 9.38
CA GLY A 1 -8.95 -14.97 9.70
C GLY A 1 -9.83 -15.25 8.50
N LYS A 2 -11.02 -15.78 8.72
CA LYS A 2 -11.97 -16.03 7.64
C LYS A 2 -12.80 -14.75 7.48
N ILE A 3 -12.67 -14.06 6.35
CA ILE A 3 -13.54 -12.95 6.03
C ILE A 3 -14.86 -13.59 5.60
N VAL A 4 -15.87 -13.48 6.44
CA VAL A 4 -17.23 -13.89 6.11
C VAL A 4 -17.89 -12.66 5.48
N GLY A 5 -18.29 -12.76 4.21
CA GLY A 5 -18.95 -11.67 3.48
C GLY A 5 -20.36 -11.41 4.00
N ASP A 6 -20.49 -10.73 5.11
CA ASP A 6 -21.72 -10.10 5.54
C ASP A 6 -21.85 -8.70 4.91
N GLU A 7 -23.05 -8.18 4.77
CA GLU A 7 -23.33 -6.86 4.18
C GLU A 7 -22.47 -5.73 4.78
N ASN A 8 -22.01 -5.90 6.03
CA ASN A 8 -21.12 -4.97 6.74
C ASN A 8 -20.00 -5.76 7.44
N THR A 9 -18.75 -5.50 7.08
CA THR A 9 -17.57 -6.13 7.67
C THR A 9 -16.61 -5.09 8.20
N ILE A 10 -16.08 -5.28 9.41
CA ILE A 10 -14.94 -4.52 9.93
C ILE A 10 -13.70 -5.41 9.81
N VAL A 11 -12.67 -4.89 9.17
CA VAL A 11 -11.38 -5.54 8.98
C VAL A 11 -10.35 -4.83 9.84
N ILE A 12 -9.59 -5.56 10.66
CA ILE A 12 -8.64 -4.97 11.61
C ILE A 12 -7.31 -5.71 11.53
N ASP A 13 -6.23 -4.94 11.39
CA ASP A 13 -4.88 -5.34 11.79
C ASP A 13 -4.49 -4.53 13.02
N PRO A 14 -4.39 -5.18 14.19
CA PRO A 14 -4.07 -4.47 15.42
C PRO A 14 -2.60 -4.04 15.52
N ILE A 15 -1.68 -4.67 14.78
CA ILE A 15 -0.24 -4.34 14.76
C ILE A 15 0.32 -4.65 13.37
N ASP A 16 0.08 -3.75 12.41
CA ASP A 16 0.77 -3.76 11.12
C ASP A 16 2.24 -3.37 11.33
N GLY A 17 3.15 -4.17 10.77
CA GLY A 17 4.58 -4.06 11.05
C GLY A 17 5.02 -4.80 12.32
N THR A 18 4.47 -6.00 12.60
CA THR A 18 4.75 -6.80 13.79
C THR A 18 6.25 -7.03 14.01
N SER A 19 7.03 -7.29 12.96
CA SER A 19 8.49 -7.43 13.07
C SER A 19 9.15 -6.13 13.55
N ASN A 20 8.71 -4.99 13.03
CA ASN A 20 9.18 -3.68 13.48
C ASN A 20 8.87 -3.45 14.97
N PHE A 21 7.64 -3.79 15.37
CA PHE A 21 7.20 -3.66 16.75
C PHE A 21 8.09 -4.47 17.70
N ILE A 22 8.35 -5.75 17.40
CA ILE A 22 9.20 -6.64 18.21
C ILE A 22 10.62 -6.09 18.33
N HIS A 23 11.16 -5.50 17.26
CA HIS A 23 12.53 -4.96 17.23
C HIS A 23 12.63 -3.49 17.67
N GLY A 24 11.54 -2.85 18.09
CA GLY A 24 11.53 -1.45 18.51
C GLY A 24 11.75 -0.45 17.37
N ILE A 25 11.51 -0.83 16.13
CA ILE A 25 11.58 0.05 14.96
C ILE A 25 10.30 0.90 14.91
N PRO A 26 10.38 2.25 14.87
CA PRO A 26 9.23 3.14 15.02
C PRO A 26 8.41 3.28 13.73
N HIS A 27 8.12 2.17 13.05
CA HIS A 27 7.28 2.13 11.84
C HIS A 27 6.27 1.00 12.00
N VAL A 28 5.23 1.27 12.78
CA VAL A 28 4.13 0.37 13.11
C VAL A 28 2.80 1.12 13.06
N GLY A 29 1.74 0.44 12.66
CA GLY A 29 0.42 1.01 12.53
C GLY A 29 -0.69 0.12 13.08
N ILE A 30 -1.82 0.72 13.39
CA ILE A 30 -3.09 0.05 13.62
C ILE A 30 -3.95 0.33 12.40
N VAL A 31 -4.41 -0.71 11.72
CA VAL A 31 -5.21 -0.59 10.49
C VAL A 31 -6.64 -1.05 10.78
N ILE A 32 -7.63 -0.22 10.47
CA ILE A 32 -9.04 -0.57 10.59
C ILE A 32 -9.76 -0.09 9.33
N SER A 33 -10.56 -0.96 8.71
CA SER A 33 -11.43 -0.58 7.61
C SER A 33 -12.84 -1.12 7.79
N LYS A 34 -13.79 -0.43 7.19
CA LYS A 34 -15.17 -0.87 7.02
C LYS A 34 -15.41 -1.22 5.55
N MET A 35 -16.04 -2.35 5.35
CA MET A 35 -16.50 -2.79 4.03
C MET A 35 -18.01 -2.97 4.02
N ILE A 36 -18.64 -2.59 2.92
CA ILE A 36 -20.05 -2.83 2.64
C ILE A 36 -20.11 -3.52 1.27
N ASN A 37 -20.73 -4.69 1.19
CA ASN A 37 -20.88 -5.45 -0.05
C ASN A 37 -19.54 -5.66 -0.80
N ASN A 38 -18.47 -6.04 -0.09
CA ASN A 38 -17.11 -6.20 -0.60
C ASN A 38 -16.43 -4.91 -1.10
N GLU A 39 -17.00 -3.74 -0.82
CA GLU A 39 -16.39 -2.46 -1.13
C GLU A 39 -15.86 -1.78 0.14
N ILE A 40 -14.63 -1.29 0.10
CA ILE A 40 -14.02 -0.55 1.23
C ILE A 40 -14.61 0.86 1.24
N THR A 41 -15.36 1.20 2.29
CA THR A 41 -16.08 2.48 2.39
C THR A 41 -15.43 3.48 3.33
N ASP A 42 -14.81 3.00 4.40
CA ASP A 42 -14.16 3.83 5.42
C ASP A 42 -12.90 3.13 5.92
N GLY A 43 -11.91 3.90 6.34
CA GLY A 43 -10.71 3.33 6.88
C GLY A 43 -9.85 4.32 7.65
N ILE A 44 -9.11 3.80 8.62
CA ILE A 44 -8.11 4.52 9.39
C ILE A 44 -6.81 3.72 9.47
N ILE A 45 -5.68 4.43 9.47
CA ILE A 45 -4.38 3.91 9.87
C ILE A 45 -3.81 4.88 10.89
N TYR A 46 -3.48 4.36 12.08
CA TYR A 46 -2.88 5.18 13.12
C TYR A 46 -1.46 4.73 13.39
N ASN A 47 -0.50 5.64 13.21
CA ASN A 47 0.88 5.47 13.67
C ASN A 47 1.01 6.11 15.06
N PRO A 48 1.07 5.32 16.14
CA PRO A 48 1.12 5.85 17.49
C PRO A 48 2.44 6.52 17.84
N ILE A 49 3.52 6.18 17.14
CA ILE A 49 4.86 6.71 17.40
C ILE A 49 4.99 8.14 16.87
N LEU A 50 4.50 8.38 15.66
CA LEU A 50 4.55 9.70 15.01
C LEU A 50 3.28 10.53 15.28
N ASN A 51 2.28 9.96 15.95
CA ASN A 51 0.97 10.55 16.15
C ASN A 51 0.32 11.00 14.82
N GLU A 52 0.46 10.16 13.80
CA GLU A 52 -0.12 10.37 12.48
C GLU A 52 -1.40 9.52 12.35
N PHE A 53 -2.54 10.19 12.23
CA PHE A 53 -3.85 9.58 12.05
C PHE A 53 -4.30 9.76 10.60
N TYR A 54 -4.09 8.73 9.78
CA TYR A 54 -4.55 8.67 8.40
C TYR A 54 -5.99 8.15 8.36
N TRP A 55 -6.85 8.83 7.62
CA TRP A 55 -8.23 8.39 7.48
C TRP A 55 -8.81 8.75 6.12
N SER A 56 -9.79 7.98 5.70
CA SER A 56 -10.52 8.19 4.46
C SER A 56 -11.92 7.61 4.58
N SER A 57 -12.87 8.24 3.89
CA SER A 57 -14.17 7.70 3.55
C SER A 57 -14.39 7.87 2.05
N LYS A 58 -15.04 6.91 1.42
CA LYS A 58 -15.33 6.91 -0.02
C LYS A 58 -15.98 8.22 -0.45
N GLY A 59 -15.38 8.90 -1.45
CA GLY A 59 -15.82 10.20 -1.98
C GLY A 59 -15.53 11.40 -1.07
N LYS A 60 -14.81 11.23 0.07
CA LYS A 60 -14.49 12.33 1.01
C LYS A 60 -13.02 12.75 0.95
N GLY A 61 -12.22 12.06 0.16
CA GLY A 61 -10.77 12.27 0.09
C GLY A 61 -10.02 11.56 1.22
N ALA A 62 -8.70 11.62 1.14
CA ALA A 62 -7.78 11.06 2.12
C ALA A 62 -7.15 12.18 2.97
N TRP A 63 -6.91 11.88 4.24
CA TRP A 63 -6.46 12.86 5.22
C TRP A 63 -5.40 12.27 6.16
N CYS A 64 -4.50 13.10 6.64
CA CYS A 64 -3.62 12.80 7.77
C CYS A 64 -3.79 13.91 8.81
N ASN A 65 -4.31 13.56 9.99
CA ASN A 65 -4.81 14.54 10.95
C ASN A 65 -5.79 15.49 10.24
N ASP A 66 -5.51 16.78 10.22
CA ASP A 66 -6.35 17.81 9.57
C ASP A 66 -5.89 18.17 8.14
N ARG A 67 -4.83 17.52 7.63
CA ARG A 67 -4.26 17.81 6.32
C ARG A 67 -4.78 16.86 5.26
N ARG A 68 -5.35 17.42 4.20
CA ARG A 68 -5.77 16.64 3.02
C ARG A 68 -4.57 16.06 2.29
N LEU A 69 -4.63 14.78 1.93
CA LEU A 69 -3.57 14.09 1.22
C LEU A 69 -3.77 14.15 -0.30
N ARG A 70 -2.65 14.08 -1.00
CA ARG A 70 -2.56 13.86 -2.44
C ARG A 70 -1.33 13.02 -2.73
N VAL A 71 -1.45 12.10 -3.67
CA VAL A 71 -0.30 11.38 -4.23
C VAL A 71 0.68 12.36 -4.88
N SER A 72 1.91 11.96 -5.07
CA SER A 72 2.94 12.79 -5.69
C SER A 72 2.60 13.15 -7.15
N ASN A 73 3.30 14.16 -7.66
CA ASN A 73 3.15 14.63 -9.05
C ASN A 73 4.32 14.24 -9.97
N ARG A 74 5.24 13.37 -9.49
CA ARG A 74 6.38 12.93 -10.31
C ARG A 74 5.91 12.14 -11.52
N THR A 75 6.58 12.36 -12.64
CA THR A 75 6.24 11.75 -13.94
C THR A 75 7.31 10.77 -14.44
N ASN A 76 8.55 10.93 -13.96
CA ASN A 76 9.68 10.08 -14.37
C ASN A 76 10.01 9.10 -13.24
N LEU A 77 10.11 7.81 -13.55
CA LEU A 77 10.52 6.81 -12.56
C LEU A 77 11.89 7.11 -11.94
N THR A 78 12.81 7.70 -12.68
CA THR A 78 14.16 8.06 -12.19
C THR A 78 14.16 9.01 -11.00
N ASP A 79 13.07 9.75 -10.80
CA ASP A 79 12.91 10.70 -9.70
C ASP A 79 12.08 10.12 -8.54
N CYS A 80 11.63 8.86 -8.67
CA CYS A 80 10.65 8.25 -7.77
C CYS A 80 11.30 7.38 -6.70
N LEU A 81 10.73 7.42 -5.50
CA LEU A 81 10.96 6.47 -4.42
C LEU A 81 9.82 5.46 -4.38
N ILE A 82 10.16 4.17 -4.45
CA ILE A 82 9.18 3.09 -4.48
C ILE A 82 9.31 2.25 -3.21
N GLY A 83 8.18 2.03 -2.53
CA GLY A 83 8.09 1.14 -1.37
C GLY A 83 7.86 -0.30 -1.78
N THR A 84 8.26 -1.25 -0.93
CA THR A 84 8.00 -2.68 -1.13
C THR A 84 8.07 -3.46 0.17
N GLY A 85 7.44 -4.64 0.20
CA GLY A 85 7.63 -5.67 1.23
C GLY A 85 8.52 -6.81 0.75
N LEU A 86 8.79 -7.77 1.62
CA LEU A 86 9.49 -8.99 1.29
C LEU A 86 8.52 -10.17 1.40
N PRO A 87 8.42 -11.02 0.36
CA PRO A 87 7.57 -12.19 0.42
C PRO A 87 8.06 -13.17 1.49
N PHE A 88 7.14 -13.89 2.12
CA PHE A 88 7.45 -14.98 3.03
C PHE A 88 7.52 -16.30 2.24
N GLY A 89 8.72 -16.89 2.13
CA GLY A 89 8.93 -18.20 1.50
C GLY A 89 10.01 -18.23 0.40
N GLU A 90 10.84 -19.28 0.40
CA GLU A 90 12.02 -19.37 -0.47
C GLU A 90 11.68 -19.42 -1.97
N SER A 91 10.55 -20.01 -2.36
CA SER A 91 10.18 -20.18 -3.77
C SER A 91 9.87 -18.89 -4.50
N THR A 92 9.57 -17.81 -3.77
CA THR A 92 9.18 -16.51 -4.33
C THR A 92 10.35 -15.52 -4.44
N TYR A 93 11.46 -15.77 -3.72
CA TYR A 93 12.59 -14.82 -3.66
C TYR A 93 13.24 -14.52 -5.00
N ARG A 94 13.38 -15.53 -5.87
CA ARG A 94 14.11 -15.34 -7.14
C ARG A 94 13.42 -14.31 -8.04
N ASN A 95 12.12 -14.44 -8.25
CA ASN A 95 11.37 -13.50 -9.06
C ASN A 95 11.32 -12.12 -8.41
N TYR A 96 11.18 -12.09 -7.09
CA TYR A 96 11.19 -10.84 -6.33
C TYR A 96 12.53 -10.09 -6.43
N LEU A 97 13.67 -10.79 -6.39
CA LEU A 97 14.97 -10.17 -6.58
C LEU A 97 15.15 -9.58 -7.99
N LEU A 98 14.57 -10.20 -9.01
CA LEU A 98 14.54 -9.66 -10.37
C LEU A 98 13.70 -8.37 -10.45
N GLU A 99 12.53 -8.35 -9.79
CA GLU A 99 11.70 -7.14 -9.67
C GLU A 99 12.46 -6.01 -8.98
N ILE A 100 13.13 -6.29 -7.85
CA ILE A 100 13.98 -5.31 -7.14
C ILE A 100 15.07 -4.75 -8.07
N ASP A 101 15.79 -5.62 -8.79
CA ASP A 101 16.87 -5.21 -9.68
C ASP A 101 16.35 -4.26 -10.78
N GLU A 102 15.21 -4.59 -11.39
CA GLU A 102 14.60 -3.73 -12.42
C GLU A 102 14.10 -2.39 -11.88
N ILE A 103 13.52 -2.39 -10.68
CA ILE A 103 13.06 -1.14 -10.05
C ILE A 103 14.24 -0.29 -9.59
N LEU A 104 15.29 -0.88 -9.02
CA LEU A 104 16.50 -0.15 -8.63
C LEU A 104 17.17 0.55 -9.81
N LYS A 105 17.25 -0.12 -10.96
CA LYS A 105 17.82 0.47 -12.20
C LYS A 105 16.99 1.63 -12.74
N ALA A 106 15.70 1.63 -12.49
CA ALA A 106 14.74 2.56 -13.08
C ALA A 106 14.36 3.76 -12.22
N THR A 107 14.67 3.72 -10.90
CA THR A 107 14.14 4.68 -9.92
C THR A 107 15.24 5.36 -9.12
N ALA A 108 14.88 6.40 -8.34
CA ALA A 108 15.78 7.03 -7.39
C ALA A 108 16.11 6.12 -6.18
N GLY A 109 15.30 5.09 -5.95
CA GLY A 109 15.58 4.09 -4.93
C GLY A 109 14.35 3.37 -4.40
N ILE A 110 14.61 2.31 -3.62
CA ILE A 110 13.60 1.48 -2.99
C ILE A 110 13.63 1.71 -1.47
N ARG A 111 12.47 1.56 -0.85
CA ARG A 111 12.28 1.55 0.60
C ARG A 111 11.56 0.27 1.01
N ARG A 112 12.10 -0.43 1.99
CA ARG A 112 11.46 -1.55 2.67
C ARG A 112 11.24 -1.14 4.11
N LEU A 113 10.06 -0.57 4.40
CA LEU A 113 9.77 -0.01 5.73
C LEU A 113 9.11 -1.02 6.67
N GLY A 114 8.37 -1.99 6.13
CA GLY A 114 7.90 -3.16 6.85
C GLY A 114 6.53 -3.02 7.53
N SER A 115 5.70 -2.11 7.04
CA SER A 115 4.29 -1.93 7.40
C SER A 115 3.53 -1.55 6.13
N ALA A 116 2.81 -2.50 5.54
CA ALA A 116 2.16 -2.30 4.24
C ALA A 116 1.09 -1.19 4.29
N GLY A 117 0.34 -1.10 5.39
CA GLY A 117 -0.63 -0.04 5.61
C GLY A 117 0.02 1.34 5.62
N LEU A 118 1.10 1.52 6.39
CA LEU A 118 1.83 2.80 6.44
C LEU A 118 2.54 3.11 5.13
N ASP A 119 3.07 2.12 4.42
CA ASP A 119 3.70 2.31 3.12
C ASP A 119 2.69 2.84 2.09
N LEU A 120 1.47 2.30 2.08
CA LEU A 120 0.36 2.80 1.27
C LEU A 120 -0.10 4.21 1.70
N ALA A 121 -0.14 4.49 3.02
CA ALA A 121 -0.40 5.84 3.51
C ALA A 121 0.69 6.84 3.05
N TYR A 122 1.93 6.38 2.93
CA TYR A 122 3.03 7.19 2.38
C TYR A 122 2.89 7.42 0.88
N VAL A 123 2.35 6.47 0.12
CA VAL A 123 1.97 6.72 -1.28
C VAL A 123 0.84 7.74 -1.34
N ALA A 124 -0.22 7.60 -0.54
CA ALA A 124 -1.34 8.53 -0.50
C ALA A 124 -0.92 9.97 -0.11
N SER A 125 0.14 10.11 0.68
CA SER A 125 0.68 11.41 1.12
C SER A 125 1.80 11.97 0.22
N GLY A 126 2.20 11.23 -0.84
CA GLY A 126 3.27 11.62 -1.74
C GLY A 126 4.69 11.52 -1.15
N LYS A 127 4.85 10.88 0.02
CA LYS A 127 6.15 10.55 0.63
C LYS A 127 6.85 9.43 -0.16
N LEU A 128 6.07 8.45 -0.67
CA LEU A 128 6.45 7.48 -1.69
C LEU A 128 5.68 7.76 -2.98
N ASP A 129 6.25 7.40 -4.12
CA ASP A 129 5.64 7.58 -5.43
C ASP A 129 4.86 6.35 -5.89
N GLY A 130 5.25 5.18 -5.37
CA GLY A 130 4.61 3.91 -5.60
C GLY A 130 4.98 2.89 -4.54
N PHE A 131 4.28 1.77 -4.58
CA PHE A 131 4.46 0.62 -3.70
C PHE A 131 4.04 -0.64 -4.45
N TRP A 132 4.76 -1.76 -4.25
CA TRP A 132 4.32 -3.07 -4.69
C TRP A 132 4.64 -4.12 -3.62
N GLU A 133 3.76 -5.08 -3.46
CA GLU A 133 3.98 -6.24 -2.60
C GLU A 133 3.08 -7.39 -3.00
N LYS A 134 3.47 -8.62 -2.66
CA LYS A 134 2.75 -9.86 -2.90
C LYS A 134 2.46 -10.56 -1.58
N ASP A 135 1.53 -11.51 -1.63
CA ASP A 135 1.14 -12.36 -0.50
C ASP A 135 0.58 -11.63 0.71
N LEU A 136 -0.01 -10.46 0.48
CA LEU A 136 -0.67 -9.66 1.51
C LEU A 136 -2.07 -10.20 1.86
N ASN A 137 -2.51 -9.90 3.07
CA ASN A 137 -3.88 -10.12 3.49
C ASN A 137 -4.68 -8.82 3.36
N LEU A 138 -6.00 -8.96 3.31
CA LEU A 138 -6.87 -7.80 3.20
C LEU A 138 -6.71 -6.81 4.36
N TRP A 139 -6.46 -7.30 5.58
CA TRP A 139 -6.27 -6.43 6.75
C TRP A 139 -5.00 -5.59 6.69
N ASP A 140 -3.97 -6.02 5.94
CA ASP A 140 -2.72 -5.28 5.75
C ASP A 140 -2.91 -4.05 4.85
N ILE A 141 -3.84 -4.12 3.86
CA ILE A 141 -3.90 -3.17 2.75
C ILE A 141 -5.23 -2.46 2.55
N SER A 142 -6.32 -2.95 3.15
CA SER A 142 -7.67 -2.43 2.86
C SER A 142 -7.80 -0.91 3.03
N THR A 143 -7.38 -0.36 4.16
CA THR A 143 -7.40 1.10 4.37
C THR A 143 -6.44 1.82 3.44
N GLY A 144 -5.25 1.24 3.19
CA GLY A 144 -4.25 1.82 2.30
C GLY A 144 -4.76 2.00 0.87
N ILE A 145 -5.52 1.02 0.37
CA ILE A 145 -6.17 1.08 -0.94
C ILE A 145 -7.12 2.28 -1.02
N LEU A 146 -7.98 2.43 -0.02
CA LEU A 146 -8.92 3.56 0.04
C LEU A 146 -8.19 4.89 0.10
N LEU A 147 -7.15 5.01 0.96
CA LEU A 147 -6.34 6.22 1.08
C LEU A 147 -5.69 6.63 -0.24
N VAL A 148 -5.06 5.68 -0.95
CA VAL A 148 -4.38 5.95 -2.23
C VAL A 148 -5.41 6.37 -3.29
N THR A 149 -6.52 5.68 -3.39
CA THR A 149 -7.60 5.99 -4.35
C THR A 149 -8.17 7.38 -4.10
N GLU A 150 -8.51 7.70 -2.86
CA GLU A 150 -9.10 8.99 -2.46
C GLU A 150 -8.07 10.15 -2.49
N ALA A 151 -6.78 9.83 -2.46
CA ALA A 151 -5.70 10.80 -2.68
C ALA A 151 -5.43 11.07 -4.18
N GLY A 152 -6.14 10.38 -5.10
CA GLY A 152 -5.99 10.52 -6.54
C GLY A 152 -4.90 9.63 -7.14
N GLY A 153 -4.50 8.57 -6.44
CA GLY A 153 -3.61 7.52 -6.94
C GLY A 153 -4.35 6.41 -7.67
N ARG A 154 -3.60 5.41 -8.07
CA ARG A 154 -4.10 4.22 -8.76
C ARG A 154 -3.65 2.94 -8.04
N ILE A 155 -4.55 1.98 -7.99
CA ILE A 155 -4.34 0.63 -7.46
C ILE A 155 -4.59 -0.38 -8.59
N SER A 156 -3.75 -1.40 -8.67
CA SER A 156 -3.94 -2.54 -9.55
C SER A 156 -3.30 -3.81 -8.98
N THR A 157 -3.54 -4.93 -9.64
CA THR A 157 -2.72 -6.15 -9.48
C THR A 157 -1.34 -5.94 -10.12
N MET A 158 -0.41 -6.89 -9.90
CA MET A 158 0.91 -6.90 -10.55
C MET A 158 0.85 -6.87 -12.08
N ASN A 159 -0.24 -7.38 -12.67
CA ASN A 159 -0.47 -7.40 -14.11
C ASN A 159 -1.25 -6.17 -14.63
N GLY A 160 -1.47 -5.17 -13.79
CA GLY A 160 -2.18 -3.95 -14.17
C GLY A 160 -3.70 -4.09 -14.27
N GLN A 161 -4.27 -5.24 -13.89
CA GLN A 161 -5.72 -5.45 -13.85
C GLN A 161 -6.35 -4.72 -12.66
N GLU A 162 -7.65 -4.49 -12.72
CA GLU A 162 -8.41 -3.93 -11.61
C GLU A 162 -8.26 -4.82 -10.35
N TRP A 163 -7.97 -4.18 -9.24
CA TRP A 163 -7.79 -4.87 -7.97
C TRP A 163 -9.14 -5.24 -7.34
N ALA A 164 -9.25 -6.46 -6.84
CA ALA A 164 -10.42 -6.97 -6.12
C ALA A 164 -10.00 -7.53 -4.75
N VAL A 165 -10.95 -7.63 -3.81
CA VAL A 165 -10.70 -8.07 -2.42
C VAL A 165 -10.14 -9.49 -2.29
N SER A 166 -10.21 -10.29 -3.35
CA SER A 166 -9.60 -11.62 -3.42
C SER A 166 -8.12 -11.61 -3.81
N ASN A 167 -7.60 -10.49 -4.33
CA ASN A 167 -6.20 -10.37 -4.71
C ASN A 167 -5.31 -10.24 -3.48
N ARG A 168 -4.13 -10.82 -3.57
CA ARG A 168 -3.10 -10.80 -2.52
C ARG A 168 -1.85 -10.04 -2.95
N ASP A 169 -1.83 -9.55 -4.16
CA ASP A 169 -0.79 -8.70 -4.73
C ASP A 169 -1.34 -7.30 -4.98
N ILE A 170 -0.49 -6.32 -4.90
CA ILE A 170 -0.87 -4.92 -5.10
C ILE A 170 0.25 -4.12 -5.74
N VAL A 171 -0.12 -3.24 -6.67
CA VAL A 171 0.67 -2.12 -7.13
C VAL A 171 -0.12 -0.84 -6.87
N ALA A 172 0.45 0.07 -6.11
CA ALA A 172 -0.11 1.37 -5.79
C ALA A 172 0.83 2.48 -6.25
N SER A 173 0.34 3.55 -6.86
CA SER A 173 1.19 4.68 -7.23
C SER A 173 0.39 5.93 -7.55
N ASN A 174 1.08 7.04 -7.81
CA ASN A 174 0.46 8.13 -8.52
C ASN A 174 0.10 7.68 -9.95
N THR A 175 -0.93 8.28 -10.55
CA THR A 175 -1.46 7.86 -11.86
C THR A 175 -0.46 8.02 -13.00
N LYS A 176 0.55 8.89 -12.84
CA LYS A 176 1.47 9.26 -13.93
C LYS A 176 2.55 8.22 -14.19
N ILE A 177 2.97 7.50 -13.16
CA ILE A 177 4.03 6.48 -13.27
C ILE A 177 3.49 5.05 -13.27
N HIS A 178 2.21 4.83 -13.02
CA HIS A 178 1.61 3.53 -12.76
C HIS A 178 1.90 2.50 -13.86
N GLU A 179 1.63 2.84 -15.11
CA GLU A 179 1.89 1.96 -16.26
C GLU A 179 3.39 1.64 -16.43
N SER A 180 4.24 2.65 -16.22
CA SER A 180 5.70 2.46 -16.30
C SER A 180 6.21 1.57 -15.20
N LEU A 181 5.65 1.67 -13.99
CA LEU A 181 5.98 0.81 -12.84
C LEU A 181 5.56 -0.64 -13.12
N ILE A 182 4.32 -0.87 -13.57
CA ILE A 182 3.83 -2.22 -13.92
C ILE A 182 4.72 -2.84 -15.01
N LYS A 183 5.05 -2.09 -16.06
CA LYS A 183 5.92 -2.58 -17.13
C LYS A 183 7.27 -3.08 -16.61
N LYS A 184 7.83 -2.43 -15.58
CA LYS A 184 9.09 -2.86 -14.97
C LYS A 184 8.91 -4.13 -14.11
N LEU A 185 7.79 -4.25 -13.42
CA LEU A 185 7.48 -5.41 -12.58
C LEU A 185 7.10 -6.66 -13.40
N SER A 186 6.62 -6.50 -14.64
CA SER A 186 6.15 -7.58 -15.52
C SER A 186 7.24 -8.15 -16.46
N LEU A 187 8.50 -7.76 -16.30
CA LEU A 187 9.59 -8.22 -17.18
C LEU A 187 10.07 -9.65 -16.88
N HIS A 188 9.47 -10.36 -15.88
CA HIS A 188 9.92 -11.68 -15.40
C HIS A 188 8.81 -12.68 -15.20
#